data_8fb1b9358eda07877270460e2dcbb3a9
#
_entry.id   8fb1b9358eda07877270460e2dcbb3a9
#
_cell.length_a   1.000
_cell.length_b   1.000
_cell.length_c   1.000
_cell.angle_alpha   90.00
_cell.angle_beta   90.00
_cell.angle_gamma   90.00
#
_symmetry.space_group_name_H-M   'P 1'
#
loop_
_entity.id
_entity.type
_entity.pdbx_description
1 polymer ?
#
loop_
_entity_poly.entity_id
_entity_poly.type
_entity_poly.pdbx_seq_one_letter_code
_entity_poly.pdbx_strand_id
1 'polypeptide(L)'
;GKSRTINNVLKSMGDGLAIDSDELRLLHPDIARISQLDPLRMDVLSNGPVGEWTKALITHIREQRFNVVIENTFARSEIMAAEAKNFERAGYQCSFIALAVPELVSRLGIVNRYRAAVQGGNIPRWTSEVSHTNAYAGIKTTVQELLSLGTTPEVTIVSRFGDQNILVDSPDQAADAITHIRED
;
A
#
# COMPACT_ATOMS: atom_id res chain seq x y z
N GLY A 1 -3.94 3.49 10.50
CA GLY A 1 -3.49 3.70 9.14
C GLY A 1 -3.93 2.56 8.22
N LYS A 2 -3.07 2.09 7.33
CA LYS A 2 -3.40 1.16 6.23
C LYS A 2 -4.27 -0.03 6.64
N SER A 3 -3.87 -0.82 7.64
CA SER A 3 -4.64 -2.00 8.07
C SER A 3 -6.07 -1.67 8.52
N ARG A 4 -6.30 -0.52 9.16
CA ARG A 4 -7.66 -0.09 9.53
C ARG A 4 -8.48 0.24 8.28
N THR A 5 -7.88 0.94 7.31
CA THR A 5 -8.55 1.28 6.05
C THR A 5 -8.90 0.01 5.28
N ILE A 6 -7.96 -0.93 5.14
CA ILE A 6 -8.19 -2.23 4.49
C ILE A 6 -9.35 -2.97 5.17
N ASN A 7 -9.35 -3.09 6.49
CA ASN A 7 -10.42 -3.77 7.23
C ASN A 7 -11.80 -3.11 7.02
N ASN A 8 -11.85 -1.78 6.93
CA ASN A 8 -13.11 -1.07 6.65
C ASN A 8 -13.61 -1.37 5.23
N VAL A 9 -12.71 -1.37 4.25
CA VAL A 9 -13.06 -1.71 2.85
C VAL A 9 -13.53 -3.15 2.74
N LEU A 10 -12.81 -4.10 3.34
CA LEU A 10 -13.20 -5.51 3.34
C LEU A 10 -14.58 -5.73 3.96
N LYS A 11 -14.88 -5.03 5.06
CA LYS A 11 -16.21 -5.10 5.68
C LYS A 11 -17.32 -4.59 4.77
N SER A 12 -17.05 -3.55 3.97
CA SER A 12 -18.02 -3.04 3.00
C SER A 12 -18.20 -3.94 1.79
N MET A 13 -17.17 -4.68 1.41
CA MET A 13 -17.21 -5.65 0.31
C MET A 13 -17.94 -6.96 0.68
N GLY A 14 -17.90 -7.35 1.95
CA GLY A 14 -18.50 -8.59 2.46
C GLY A 14 -17.66 -9.84 2.21
N ASP A 15 -17.20 -10.07 0.99
CA ASP A 15 -16.47 -11.27 0.54
C ASP A 15 -15.09 -10.94 -0.08
N GLY A 16 -14.50 -9.82 0.29
CA GLY A 16 -13.22 -9.36 -0.26
C GLY A 16 -12.00 -10.07 0.35
N LEU A 17 -10.96 -10.23 -0.46
CA LEU A 17 -9.65 -10.71 -0.04
C LEU A 17 -8.67 -9.54 0.09
N ALA A 18 -7.72 -9.62 1.02
CA ALA A 18 -6.60 -8.67 1.11
C ALA A 18 -5.31 -9.30 0.60
N ILE A 19 -4.56 -8.57 -0.21
CA ILE A 19 -3.18 -8.91 -0.57
C ILE A 19 -2.26 -7.90 0.07
N ASP A 20 -1.46 -8.36 1.04
CA ASP A 20 -0.36 -7.64 1.66
C ASP A 20 0.94 -8.40 1.38
N SER A 21 1.83 -7.80 0.59
CA SER A 21 3.13 -8.40 0.27
C SER A 21 4.02 -8.61 1.50
N ASP A 22 3.78 -7.87 2.56
CA ASP A 22 4.51 -8.02 3.82
C ASP A 22 4.06 -9.24 4.62
N GLU A 23 2.78 -9.63 4.52
CA GLU A 23 2.31 -10.92 5.07
C GLU A 23 2.86 -12.09 4.25
N LEU A 24 2.87 -11.98 2.92
CA LEU A 24 3.49 -12.97 2.05
C LEU A 24 4.99 -13.16 2.36
N ARG A 25 5.68 -12.11 2.78
CA ARG A 25 7.08 -12.15 3.19
C ARG A 25 7.33 -13.12 4.35
N LEU A 26 6.40 -13.22 5.27
CA LEU A 26 6.52 -14.14 6.41
C LEU A 26 6.50 -15.61 6.01
N LEU A 27 6.02 -15.91 4.80
CA LEU A 27 6.03 -17.26 4.21
C LEU A 27 7.36 -17.61 3.52
N HIS A 28 8.31 -16.65 3.43
CA HIS A 28 9.60 -16.92 2.81
C HIS A 28 10.38 -17.95 3.65
N PRO A 29 10.88 -19.05 3.05
CA PRO A 29 11.51 -20.16 3.80
C PRO A 29 12.70 -19.73 4.65
N ASP A 30 13.45 -18.72 4.21
CA ASP A 30 14.61 -18.20 4.95
C ASP A 30 14.30 -16.98 5.82
N ILE A 31 13.04 -16.58 6.00
CA ILE A 31 12.71 -15.30 6.63
C ILE A 31 13.25 -15.19 8.06
N ALA A 32 13.18 -16.27 8.83
CA ALA A 32 13.72 -16.31 10.19
C ALA A 32 15.23 -16.10 10.20
N ARG A 33 15.96 -16.74 9.28
CA ARG A 33 17.41 -16.57 9.13
C ARG A 33 17.77 -15.16 8.68
N ILE A 34 17.08 -14.63 7.68
CA ILE A 34 17.29 -13.27 7.18
C ILE A 34 17.05 -12.23 8.29
N SER A 35 15.97 -12.39 9.05
CA SER A 35 15.63 -11.46 10.13
C SER A 35 16.61 -11.47 11.29
N GLN A 36 17.28 -12.59 11.54
CA GLN A 36 18.34 -12.71 12.56
C GLN A 36 19.66 -12.12 12.09
N LEU A 37 20.01 -12.33 10.82
CA LEU A 37 21.29 -11.87 10.27
C LEU A 37 21.29 -10.37 9.95
N ASP A 38 20.22 -9.88 9.35
CA ASP A 38 20.11 -8.46 8.95
C ASP A 38 18.64 -7.99 8.97
N PRO A 39 18.09 -7.73 10.15
CA PRO A 39 16.70 -7.33 10.31
C PRO A 39 16.38 -5.99 9.64
N LEU A 40 17.37 -5.13 9.42
CA LEU A 40 17.19 -3.81 8.80
C LEU A 40 17.14 -3.87 7.26
N ARG A 41 17.59 -4.99 6.66
CA ARG A 41 17.59 -5.22 5.21
C ARG A 41 16.70 -6.40 4.80
N MET A 42 15.90 -6.91 5.70
CA MET A 42 15.03 -8.06 5.47
C MET A 42 14.13 -7.87 4.24
N ASP A 43 13.59 -6.66 4.05
CA ASP A 43 12.77 -6.31 2.89
C ASP A 43 13.55 -6.47 1.58
N VAL A 44 14.75 -5.90 1.51
CA VAL A 44 15.60 -5.96 0.30
C VAL A 44 16.00 -7.41 -0.03
N LEU A 45 16.38 -8.17 0.99
CA LEU A 45 16.88 -9.54 0.82
C LEU A 45 15.79 -10.56 0.42
N SER A 46 14.52 -10.26 0.68
CA SER A 46 13.39 -11.13 0.37
C SER A 46 12.48 -10.62 -0.76
N ASN A 47 12.71 -9.42 -1.30
CA ASN A 47 11.82 -8.79 -2.28
C ASN A 47 11.64 -9.59 -3.58
N GLY A 48 12.66 -10.24 -4.08
CA GLY A 48 12.58 -11.00 -5.34
C GLY A 48 11.46 -12.04 -5.32
N PRO A 49 11.58 -13.09 -4.50
CA PRO A 49 10.55 -14.13 -4.40
C PRO A 49 9.18 -13.58 -3.99
N VAL A 50 9.12 -12.67 -3.02
CA VAL A 50 7.85 -12.08 -2.54
C VAL A 50 7.15 -11.30 -3.66
N GLY A 51 7.89 -10.57 -4.48
CA GLY A 51 7.34 -9.86 -5.62
C GLY A 51 6.73 -10.80 -6.66
N GLU A 52 7.38 -11.92 -6.97
CA GLU A 52 6.86 -12.91 -7.90
C GLU A 52 5.60 -13.61 -7.35
N TRP A 53 5.59 -13.96 -6.06
CA TRP A 53 4.40 -14.55 -5.42
C TRP A 53 3.23 -13.58 -5.39
N THR A 54 3.49 -12.30 -5.10
CA THR A 54 2.46 -11.25 -5.12
C THR A 54 1.84 -11.13 -6.51
N LYS A 55 2.64 -11.08 -7.57
CA LYS A 55 2.14 -11.04 -8.96
C LYS A 55 1.31 -12.28 -9.31
N ALA A 56 1.81 -13.46 -8.97
CA ALA A 56 1.10 -14.71 -9.22
C ALA A 56 -0.25 -14.76 -8.49
N LEU A 57 -0.29 -14.32 -7.23
CA LEU A 57 -1.51 -14.27 -6.44
C LEU A 57 -2.52 -13.25 -7.01
N ILE A 58 -2.07 -12.05 -7.39
CA ILE A 58 -2.92 -11.04 -8.03
C ILE A 58 -3.52 -11.59 -9.33
N THR A 59 -2.72 -12.25 -10.15
CA THR A 59 -3.18 -12.86 -11.40
C THR A 59 -4.24 -13.93 -11.15
N HIS A 60 -3.97 -14.82 -10.21
CA HIS A 60 -4.91 -15.89 -9.85
C HIS A 60 -6.25 -15.35 -9.33
N ILE A 61 -6.20 -14.38 -8.40
CA ILE A 61 -7.41 -13.75 -7.84
C ILE A 61 -8.23 -13.07 -8.93
N ARG A 62 -7.58 -12.36 -9.87
CA ARG A 62 -8.26 -11.73 -11.01
C ARG A 62 -8.92 -12.75 -11.93
N GLU A 63 -8.26 -13.88 -12.23
CA GLU A 63 -8.81 -14.97 -13.03
C GLU A 63 -10.01 -15.63 -12.37
N GLN A 64 -9.97 -15.80 -11.05
CA GLN A 64 -11.06 -16.37 -10.26
C GLN A 64 -12.19 -15.39 -9.95
N ARG A 65 -12.04 -14.11 -10.32
CA ARG A 65 -13.02 -13.03 -10.12
C ARG A 65 -13.38 -12.75 -8.66
N PHE A 66 -12.42 -12.92 -7.73
CA PHE A 66 -12.62 -12.53 -6.34
C PHE A 66 -12.50 -11.03 -6.16
N ASN A 67 -13.33 -10.43 -5.29
CA ASN A 67 -13.14 -9.07 -4.84
C ASN A 67 -11.84 -8.97 -4.03
N VAL A 68 -11.04 -7.92 -4.28
CA VAL A 68 -9.71 -7.82 -3.68
C VAL A 68 -9.33 -6.40 -3.29
N VAL A 69 -8.65 -6.28 -2.16
CA VAL A 69 -7.93 -5.09 -1.74
C VAL A 69 -6.42 -5.37 -1.82
N ILE A 70 -5.70 -4.62 -2.63
CA ILE A 70 -4.25 -4.78 -2.81
C ILE A 70 -3.54 -3.65 -2.07
N GLU A 71 -2.74 -4.00 -1.05
CA GLU A 71 -1.89 -3.02 -0.38
C GLU A 71 -0.70 -2.64 -1.26
N ASN A 72 -0.52 -1.33 -1.46
CA ASN A 72 0.58 -0.78 -2.25
C ASN A 72 1.18 0.46 -1.57
N THR A 73 2.42 0.80 -1.92
CA THR A 73 3.12 1.98 -1.40
C THR A 73 2.87 3.25 -2.19
N PHE A 74 2.18 3.17 -3.34
CA PHE A 74 1.99 4.29 -4.27
C PHE A 74 3.31 4.90 -4.77
N ALA A 75 4.37 4.12 -4.83
CA ALA A 75 5.69 4.62 -5.21
C ALA A 75 5.88 4.75 -6.73
N ARG A 76 5.08 4.03 -7.53
CA ARG A 76 5.19 3.98 -9.00
C ARG A 76 3.81 3.94 -9.65
N SER A 77 3.45 5.04 -10.28
CA SER A 77 2.15 5.22 -10.96
C SER A 77 1.95 4.28 -12.14
N GLU A 78 2.99 4.05 -12.94
CA GLU A 78 2.92 3.21 -14.14
C GLU A 78 2.55 1.75 -13.81
N ILE A 79 3.03 1.23 -12.67
CA ILE A 79 2.69 -0.13 -12.23
C ILE A 79 1.23 -0.19 -11.76
N MET A 80 0.80 0.81 -11.00
CA MET A 80 -0.57 0.86 -10.48
C MET A 80 -1.58 1.04 -11.62
N ALA A 81 -1.28 1.91 -12.57
CA ALA A 81 -2.12 2.14 -13.74
C ALA A 81 -2.22 0.88 -14.64
N ALA A 82 -1.11 0.19 -14.85
CA ALA A 82 -1.10 -1.05 -15.62
C ALA A 82 -1.93 -2.14 -14.92
N GLU A 83 -1.80 -2.29 -13.61
CA GLU A 83 -2.57 -3.28 -12.85
C GLU A 83 -4.08 -2.95 -12.84
N ALA A 84 -4.46 -1.69 -12.63
CA ALA A 84 -5.85 -1.25 -12.74
C ALA A 84 -6.45 -1.59 -14.11
N LYS A 85 -5.74 -1.28 -15.21
CA LYS A 85 -6.17 -1.65 -16.56
C LYS A 85 -6.36 -3.16 -16.75
N ASN A 86 -5.51 -3.99 -16.13
CA ASN A 86 -5.66 -5.43 -16.19
C ASN A 86 -6.92 -5.91 -15.47
N PHE A 87 -7.25 -5.31 -14.32
CA PHE A 87 -8.49 -5.58 -13.60
C PHE A 87 -9.72 -5.09 -14.36
N GLU A 88 -9.70 -3.88 -14.90
CA GLU A 88 -10.79 -3.30 -15.71
C GLU A 88 -11.09 -4.16 -16.94
N ARG A 89 -10.05 -4.62 -17.66
CA ARG A 89 -10.22 -5.55 -18.80
C ARG A 89 -10.84 -6.89 -18.38
N ALA A 90 -10.65 -7.31 -17.14
CA ALA A 90 -11.30 -8.48 -16.57
C ALA A 90 -12.72 -8.18 -16.03
N GLY A 91 -13.22 -6.95 -16.18
CA GLY A 91 -14.58 -6.54 -15.80
C GLY A 91 -14.73 -6.09 -14.35
N TYR A 92 -13.64 -5.72 -13.67
CA TYR A 92 -13.69 -5.15 -12.33
C TYR A 92 -13.97 -3.64 -12.37
N GLN A 93 -14.58 -3.16 -11.30
CA GLN A 93 -14.55 -1.74 -10.94
C GLN A 93 -13.38 -1.54 -9.98
N CYS A 94 -12.48 -0.60 -10.32
CA CYS A 94 -11.31 -0.27 -9.52
C CYS A 94 -11.53 1.03 -8.76
N SER A 95 -10.98 1.14 -7.56
CA SER A 95 -10.87 2.40 -6.82
C SER A 95 -9.52 2.47 -6.12
N PHE A 96 -9.01 3.67 -5.88
CA PHE A 96 -7.77 3.90 -5.17
C PHE A 96 -8.02 4.65 -3.86
N ILE A 97 -7.39 4.19 -2.79
CA ILE A 97 -7.42 4.87 -1.50
C ILE A 97 -5.98 5.20 -1.12
N ALA A 98 -5.63 6.47 -1.15
CA ALA A 98 -4.31 6.96 -0.79
C ALA A 98 -4.33 7.49 0.65
N LEU A 99 -3.46 6.95 1.50
CA LEU A 99 -3.33 7.39 2.89
C LEU A 99 -2.33 8.55 2.96
N ALA A 100 -2.81 9.73 3.31
CA ALA A 100 -2.00 10.90 3.60
C ALA A 100 -1.81 11.06 5.12
N VAL A 101 -0.59 11.34 5.54
CA VAL A 101 -0.23 11.57 6.96
C VAL A 101 0.98 12.52 7.02
N PRO A 102 1.16 13.30 8.09
CA PRO A 102 2.39 14.06 8.31
C PRO A 102 3.63 13.15 8.31
N GLU A 103 4.74 13.65 7.78
CA GLU A 103 5.95 12.83 7.60
C GLU A 103 6.47 12.26 8.93
N LEU A 104 6.52 13.09 9.96
CA LEU A 104 6.96 12.67 11.29
C LEU A 104 6.09 11.53 11.84
N VAL A 105 4.78 11.63 11.66
CA VAL A 105 3.82 10.61 12.08
C VAL A 105 4.04 9.29 11.32
N SER A 106 4.35 9.37 10.02
CA SER A 106 4.71 8.21 9.21
C SER A 106 6.00 7.54 9.70
N ARG A 107 7.05 8.33 9.93
CA ARG A 107 8.36 7.85 10.45
C ARG A 107 8.23 7.21 11.84
N LEU A 108 7.52 7.86 12.75
CA LEU A 108 7.21 7.29 14.09
C LEU A 108 6.43 5.98 13.99
N GLY A 109 5.54 5.86 13.01
CA GLY A 109 4.81 4.63 12.72
C GLY A 109 5.71 3.46 12.37
N ILE A 110 6.80 3.68 11.62
CA ILE A 110 7.81 2.65 11.28
C ILE A 110 8.52 2.17 12.55
N VAL A 111 9.04 3.12 13.36
CA VAL A 111 9.77 2.82 14.59
C VAL A 111 8.88 2.06 15.58
N ASN A 112 7.66 2.53 15.80
CA ASN A 112 6.72 1.91 16.74
C ASN A 112 6.36 0.48 16.30
N ARG A 113 6.12 0.25 15.02
CA ARG A 113 5.84 -1.09 14.49
C ARG A 113 7.01 -2.05 14.68
N TYR A 114 8.22 -1.59 14.36
CA TYR A 114 9.44 -2.38 14.57
C TYR A 114 9.62 -2.75 16.05
N ARG A 115 9.54 -1.75 16.94
CA ARG A 115 9.66 -1.96 18.39
C ARG A 115 8.61 -2.92 18.93
N ALA A 116 7.36 -2.76 18.53
CA ALA A 116 6.27 -3.63 18.99
C ALA A 116 6.49 -5.08 18.53
N ALA A 117 6.98 -5.31 17.32
CA ALA A 117 7.30 -6.65 16.83
C ALA A 117 8.44 -7.29 17.66
N VAL A 118 9.52 -6.54 17.91
CA VAL A 118 10.64 -7.03 18.75
C VAL A 118 10.16 -7.36 20.17
N GLN A 119 9.38 -6.48 20.78
CA GLN A 119 8.85 -6.71 22.14
C GLN A 119 7.87 -7.88 22.22
N GLY A 120 7.11 -8.12 21.17
CA GLY A 120 6.17 -9.24 21.05
C GLY A 120 6.79 -10.55 20.60
N GLY A 121 8.12 -10.63 20.41
CA GLY A 121 8.80 -11.84 19.93
C GLY A 121 8.46 -12.20 18.47
N ASN A 122 7.92 -11.25 17.70
CA ASN A 122 7.60 -11.42 16.30
C ASN A 122 8.79 -11.01 15.42
N ILE A 123 8.78 -11.45 14.17
CA ILE A 123 9.78 -11.01 13.19
C ILE A 123 9.61 -9.51 12.94
N PRO A 124 10.59 -8.67 13.30
CA PRO A 124 10.48 -7.23 13.15
C PRO A 124 10.66 -6.83 11.69
N ARG A 125 9.87 -5.85 11.25
CA ARG A 125 9.91 -5.33 9.89
C ARG A 125 10.36 -3.87 9.91
N TRP A 126 11.50 -3.62 9.29
CA TRP A 126 12.05 -2.28 9.10
C TRP A 126 11.70 -1.74 7.72
N THR A 127 11.50 -0.44 7.62
CA THR A 127 11.42 0.29 6.35
C THR A 127 12.60 1.27 6.33
N SER A 128 13.48 1.13 5.35
CA SER A 128 14.64 2.02 5.23
C SER A 128 14.23 3.46 4.95
N GLU A 129 15.09 4.41 5.30
CA GLU A 129 14.84 5.83 5.05
C GLU A 129 14.61 6.10 3.56
N VAL A 130 15.42 5.51 2.69
CA VAL A 130 15.28 5.65 1.23
C VAL A 130 13.92 5.12 0.76
N SER A 131 13.52 3.94 1.21
CA SER A 131 12.22 3.35 0.86
C SER A 131 11.06 4.21 1.35
N HIS A 132 11.16 4.74 2.58
CA HIS A 132 10.15 5.63 3.13
C HIS A 132 10.05 6.93 2.33
N THR A 133 11.18 7.60 2.08
CA THR A 133 11.21 8.89 1.38
C THR A 133 10.66 8.78 -0.03
N ASN A 134 11.05 7.73 -0.76
CA ASN A 134 10.55 7.47 -2.12
C ASN A 134 9.04 7.20 -2.12
N ALA A 135 8.54 6.36 -1.21
CA ALA A 135 7.11 6.09 -1.10
C ALA A 135 6.34 7.34 -0.67
N TYR A 136 6.85 8.08 0.32
CA TYR A 136 6.20 9.28 0.82
C TYR A 136 6.09 10.39 -0.23
N ALA A 137 7.16 10.64 -0.98
CA ALA A 137 7.14 11.60 -2.08
C ALA A 137 6.26 11.10 -3.25
N GLY A 138 6.35 9.80 -3.56
CA GLY A 138 5.66 9.18 -4.69
C GLY A 138 4.14 9.22 -4.60
N ILE A 139 3.55 9.22 -3.41
CA ILE A 139 2.08 9.20 -3.25
C ILE A 139 1.42 10.36 -4.02
N LYS A 140 1.90 11.59 -3.85
CA LYS A 140 1.32 12.77 -4.49
C LYS A 140 1.37 12.67 -6.02
N THR A 141 2.56 12.40 -6.54
CA THR A 141 2.79 12.25 -8.00
C THR A 141 1.98 11.10 -8.57
N THR A 142 1.99 9.94 -7.93
CA THR A 142 1.24 8.76 -8.37
C THR A 142 -0.25 9.04 -8.45
N VAL A 143 -0.84 9.69 -7.44
CA VAL A 143 -2.27 10.02 -7.46
C VAL A 143 -2.59 11.02 -8.57
N GLN A 144 -1.77 12.06 -8.76
CA GLN A 144 -1.95 13.03 -9.84
C GLN A 144 -1.89 12.37 -11.23
N GLU A 145 -0.92 11.49 -11.44
CA GLU A 145 -0.76 10.76 -12.70
C GLU A 145 -1.91 9.79 -12.95
N LEU A 146 -2.38 9.06 -11.94
CA LEU A 146 -3.56 8.20 -12.05
C LEU A 146 -4.80 8.99 -12.47
N LEU A 147 -5.05 10.15 -11.87
CA LEU A 147 -6.15 11.04 -12.23
C LEU A 147 -6.02 11.62 -13.65
N SER A 148 -4.79 11.86 -14.11
CA SER A 148 -4.52 12.38 -15.45
C SER A 148 -4.75 11.36 -16.57
N LEU A 149 -4.83 10.08 -16.27
CA LEU A 149 -5.02 9.03 -17.29
C LEU A 149 -6.44 8.95 -17.86
N GLY A 150 -7.39 9.72 -17.32
CA GLY A 150 -8.74 9.90 -17.89
C GLY A 150 -9.66 8.66 -17.89
N THR A 151 -9.16 7.50 -17.48
CA THR A 151 -9.92 6.25 -17.31
C THR A 151 -10.07 5.95 -15.82
N THR A 152 -10.55 6.93 -15.06
CA THR A 152 -10.19 7.02 -13.66
C THR A 152 -11.06 6.15 -12.78
N PRO A 153 -10.45 5.16 -12.11
CA PRO A 153 -11.02 4.66 -10.88
C PRO A 153 -11.20 5.80 -9.89
N GLU A 154 -12.22 5.71 -9.07
CA GLU A 154 -12.46 6.63 -7.96
C GLU A 154 -11.21 6.71 -7.07
N VAL A 155 -10.75 7.92 -6.75
CA VAL A 155 -9.61 8.14 -5.87
C VAL A 155 -10.07 8.86 -4.59
N THR A 156 -9.81 8.26 -3.45
CA THR A 156 -10.08 8.85 -2.14
C THR A 156 -8.79 9.08 -1.38
N ILE A 157 -8.58 10.29 -0.87
CA ILE A 157 -7.49 10.61 0.05
C ILE A 157 -8.00 10.48 1.48
N VAL A 158 -7.30 9.72 2.29
CA VAL A 158 -7.71 9.40 3.67
C VAL A 158 -6.64 9.82 4.66
N SER A 159 -7.02 10.49 5.74
CA SER A 159 -6.14 10.77 6.87
C SER A 159 -5.84 9.52 7.70
N ARG A 160 -4.83 9.60 8.57
CA ARG A 160 -4.41 8.46 9.41
C ARG A 160 -5.53 7.90 10.28
N PHE A 161 -6.37 8.76 10.81
CA PHE A 161 -7.43 8.39 11.76
C PHE A 161 -8.77 8.12 11.07
N GLY A 162 -8.85 8.43 9.76
CA GLY A 162 -10.08 8.29 8.98
C GLY A 162 -11.13 9.35 9.31
N ASP A 163 -10.71 10.44 9.94
CA ASP A 163 -11.52 11.63 10.23
C ASP A 163 -11.69 12.51 8.99
N GLN A 164 -10.80 12.37 8.01
CA GLN A 164 -10.89 13.01 6.71
C GLN A 164 -10.88 11.94 5.62
N ASN A 165 -11.89 11.96 4.76
CA ASN A 165 -12.01 11.15 3.56
C ASN A 165 -12.43 12.08 2.42
N ILE A 166 -11.49 12.40 1.53
CA ILE A 166 -11.68 13.37 0.47
C ILE A 166 -11.68 12.62 -0.86
N LEU A 167 -12.85 12.56 -1.50
CA LEU A 167 -12.97 12.11 -2.88
C LEU A 167 -12.39 13.18 -3.80
N VAL A 168 -11.50 12.79 -4.70
CA VAL A 168 -10.82 13.70 -5.62
C VAL A 168 -11.03 13.25 -7.07
N ASP A 169 -11.26 14.21 -7.96
CA ASP A 169 -11.53 13.98 -9.36
C ASP A 169 -10.53 14.69 -10.30
N SER A 170 -9.61 15.47 -9.74
CA SER A 170 -8.57 16.16 -10.49
C SER A 170 -7.19 16.08 -9.81
N PRO A 171 -6.09 16.17 -10.59
CA PRO A 171 -4.73 16.18 -10.06
C PRO A 171 -4.47 17.31 -9.05
N ASP A 172 -5.07 18.48 -9.27
CA ASP A 172 -4.89 19.64 -8.38
C ASP A 172 -5.61 19.44 -7.05
N GLN A 173 -6.86 18.99 -7.06
CA GLN A 173 -7.58 18.63 -5.83
C GLN A 173 -6.85 17.56 -5.02
N ALA A 174 -6.28 16.55 -5.68
CA ALA A 174 -5.50 15.52 -5.01
C ALA A 174 -4.24 16.08 -4.36
N ALA A 175 -3.54 16.97 -5.06
CA ALA A 175 -2.35 17.63 -4.54
C ALA A 175 -2.66 18.48 -3.31
N ASP A 176 -3.75 19.24 -3.35
CA ASP A 176 -4.20 20.11 -2.26
C ASP A 176 -4.65 19.29 -1.04
N ALA A 177 -5.45 18.25 -1.26
CA ALA A 177 -5.92 17.35 -0.20
C ALA A 177 -4.76 16.64 0.52
N ILE A 178 -3.79 16.11 -0.25
CA ILE A 178 -2.61 15.47 0.33
C ILE A 178 -1.75 16.47 1.11
N THR A 179 -1.56 17.67 0.58
CA THR A 179 -0.77 18.72 1.21
C THR A 179 -1.44 19.15 2.51
N HIS A 180 -2.72 19.46 2.48
CA HIS A 180 -3.50 19.85 3.66
C HIS A 180 -3.39 18.82 4.80
N ILE A 181 -3.65 17.54 4.51
CA ILE A 181 -3.57 16.47 5.54
C ILE A 181 -2.14 16.26 6.06
N ARG A 182 -1.11 16.59 5.28
CA ARG A 182 0.29 16.42 5.70
C ARG A 182 0.81 17.56 6.56
N GLU A 183 0.20 18.72 6.47
CA GLU A 183 0.56 19.92 7.23
C GLU A 183 -0.20 20.03 8.57
N ASP A 184 -1.34 19.36 8.72
CA ASP A 184 -2.11 19.25 9.97
C ASP A 184 -1.46 18.24 10.97
#